data_5b93e3e38bb9b37653f2fd881b56fb2a
#
_entry.id   5b93e3e38bb9b37653f2fd881b56fb2a
#
_cell.length_a   1.000
_cell.length_b   1.000
_cell.length_c   1.000
_cell.angle_alpha   90.00
_cell.angle_beta   90.00
_cell.angle_gamma   90.00
#
_symmetry.space_group_name_H-M   'P 1'
#
loop_
_entity.id
_entity.type
_entity.pdbx_description
1 polymer ?
#
loop_
_entity_poly.entity_id
_entity_poly.type
_entity_poly.pdbx_seq_one_letter_code
_entity_poly.pdbx_strand_id
1 'polypeptide(L)'
;MNSQMLRDTAQVLVADDKGLLAMDESTPTCNKRFASLGIPQTVEARRAYREMIVTTAGLGKCVSGAILYDETIRQQKSDGTPFVKVLIDAGIIPGIKVDAGAKELAGHPGEKVTEGLDGLRDRLAPLVCNLDSSRRHICENRETCQNDDGGHVR
;
A
#
# COMPACT_ATOMS: atom_id res chain seq x y z
N MET A 1 0.69 18.15 -1.71
CA MET A 1 0.56 17.51 -0.37
C MET A 1 1.08 18.48 0.66
N ASN A 2 0.28 18.84 1.68
CA ASN A 2 0.68 19.81 2.70
C ASN A 2 1.65 19.13 3.69
N SER A 3 2.74 19.81 4.08
CA SER A 3 3.72 19.30 5.06
C SER A 3 3.08 18.96 6.41
N GLN A 4 1.99 19.63 6.78
CA GLN A 4 1.24 19.32 7.99
C GLN A 4 0.58 17.93 7.91
N MET A 5 -0.05 17.59 6.78
CA MET A 5 -0.64 16.24 6.59
C MET A 5 0.38 15.11 6.72
N LEU A 6 1.61 15.34 6.23
CA LEU A 6 2.68 14.33 6.38
C LEU A 6 3.07 14.14 7.85
N ARG A 7 3.18 15.21 8.62
CA ARG A 7 3.48 15.16 10.06
C ARG A 7 2.37 14.45 10.83
N ASP A 8 1.11 14.82 10.56
CA ASP A 8 -0.05 14.23 11.21
C ASP A 8 -0.12 12.73 10.93
N THR A 9 0.10 12.33 9.67
CA THR A 9 0.17 10.89 9.29
C THR A 9 1.30 10.18 10.02
N ALA A 10 2.49 10.76 10.08
CA ALA A 10 3.63 10.17 10.79
C ALA A 10 3.35 10.00 12.28
N GLN A 11 2.71 10.99 12.91
CA GLN A 11 2.32 10.92 14.33
C GLN A 11 1.30 9.81 14.57
N VAL A 12 0.28 9.70 13.74
CA VAL A 12 -0.75 8.64 13.87
C VAL A 12 -0.14 7.25 13.69
N LEU A 13 0.83 7.09 12.79
CA LEU A 13 1.49 5.79 12.55
C LEU A 13 2.27 5.26 13.76
N VAL A 14 2.73 6.13 14.66
CA VAL A 14 3.52 5.76 15.87
C VAL A 14 2.76 6.01 17.17
N ALA A 15 1.47 6.35 17.09
CA ALA A 15 0.65 6.63 18.26
C ALA A 15 0.14 5.34 18.93
N ASP A 16 -0.27 5.46 20.20
CA ASP A 16 -1.02 4.44 20.94
C ASP A 16 -0.32 3.08 21.07
N ASP A 17 1.00 3.06 21.10
CA ASP A 17 1.81 1.82 21.17
C ASP A 17 1.48 0.77 20.10
N LYS A 18 0.97 1.22 18.95
CA LYS A 18 0.65 0.35 17.81
C LYS A 18 1.86 0.16 16.90
N GLY A 19 1.91 -0.99 16.26
CA GLY A 19 2.94 -1.32 15.27
C GLY A 19 2.51 -1.08 13.83
N LEU A 20 3.48 -1.16 12.93
CA LEU A 20 3.25 -1.23 11.48
C LEU A 20 3.28 -2.68 11.02
N LEU A 21 2.27 -3.08 10.24
CA LEU A 21 2.20 -4.41 9.65
C LEU A 21 2.85 -4.42 8.27
N ALA A 22 3.95 -5.14 8.13
CA ALA A 22 4.54 -5.43 6.83
C ALA A 22 3.87 -6.66 6.22
N MET A 23 3.02 -6.45 5.23
CA MET A 23 2.36 -7.49 4.43
C MET A 23 2.57 -7.26 2.93
N ASP A 24 3.76 -6.80 2.61
CA ASP A 24 4.18 -6.31 1.30
C ASP A 24 5.00 -7.34 0.51
N GLU A 25 4.94 -8.62 0.89
CA GLU A 25 5.65 -9.66 0.17
C GLU A 25 5.25 -9.68 -1.31
N SER A 26 6.27 -9.62 -2.15
CA SER A 26 6.09 -9.74 -3.60
C SER A 26 5.50 -11.10 -3.99
N THR A 27 4.87 -11.16 -5.15
CA THR A 27 4.33 -12.44 -5.69
C THR A 27 5.34 -13.59 -5.65
N PRO A 28 6.61 -13.43 -6.09
CA PRO A 28 7.61 -14.49 -5.98
C PRO A 28 7.90 -14.91 -4.54
N THR A 29 7.96 -13.95 -3.61
CA THR A 29 8.21 -14.24 -2.18
C THR A 29 7.05 -15.02 -1.57
N CYS A 30 5.82 -14.58 -1.82
CA CYS A 30 4.63 -15.26 -1.35
C CYS A 30 4.52 -16.67 -1.92
N ASN A 31 4.73 -16.84 -3.23
CA ASN A 31 4.71 -18.14 -3.90
C ASN A 31 5.78 -19.09 -3.34
N LYS A 32 6.99 -18.60 -3.07
CA LYS A 32 8.04 -19.42 -2.45
C LYS A 32 7.62 -19.96 -1.07
N ARG A 33 6.98 -19.13 -0.25
CA ARG A 33 6.44 -19.55 1.06
C ARG A 33 5.31 -20.56 0.89
N PHE A 34 4.41 -20.35 -0.06
CA PHE A 34 3.30 -21.26 -0.35
C PHE A 34 3.82 -22.62 -0.83
N ALA A 35 4.79 -22.66 -1.74
CA ALA A 35 5.40 -23.88 -2.23
C ALA A 35 5.94 -24.75 -1.10
N SER A 36 6.61 -24.16 -0.11
CA SER A 36 7.16 -24.90 1.03
C SER A 36 6.09 -25.54 1.94
N LEU A 37 4.85 -25.07 1.85
CA LEU A 37 3.69 -25.54 2.61
C LEU A 37 2.69 -26.34 1.77
N GLY A 38 2.99 -26.60 0.50
CA GLY A 38 2.07 -27.28 -0.42
C GLY A 38 0.83 -26.46 -0.78
N ILE A 39 0.85 -25.14 -0.60
CA ILE A 39 -0.26 -24.24 -0.92
C ILE A 39 -0.17 -23.86 -2.40
N PRO A 40 -1.29 -23.82 -3.15
CA PRO A 40 -1.31 -23.37 -4.53
C PRO A 40 -0.75 -21.96 -4.70
N GLN A 41 0.09 -21.75 -5.71
CA GLN A 41 0.73 -20.46 -5.99
C GLN A 41 -0.13 -19.59 -6.93
N THR A 42 -1.43 -19.54 -6.68
CA THR A 42 -2.39 -18.81 -7.52
C THR A 42 -2.72 -17.44 -6.95
N VAL A 43 -3.31 -16.58 -7.76
CA VAL A 43 -3.82 -15.26 -7.33
C VAL A 43 -4.87 -15.43 -6.23
N GLU A 44 -5.75 -16.43 -6.37
CA GLU A 44 -6.82 -16.73 -5.42
C GLU A 44 -6.27 -17.14 -4.06
N ALA A 45 -5.25 -17.99 -4.04
CA ALA A 45 -4.61 -18.40 -2.80
C ALA A 45 -3.92 -17.21 -2.10
N ARG A 46 -3.23 -16.35 -2.86
CA ARG A 46 -2.66 -15.13 -2.31
C ARG A 46 -3.72 -14.16 -1.82
N ARG A 47 -4.82 -13.99 -2.56
CA ARG A 47 -5.96 -13.17 -2.16
C ARG A 47 -6.56 -13.68 -0.83
N ALA A 48 -6.82 -14.98 -0.73
CA ALA A 48 -7.36 -15.58 0.48
C ALA A 48 -6.42 -15.42 1.69
N TYR A 49 -5.13 -15.57 1.49
CA TYR A 49 -4.10 -15.29 2.50
C TYR A 49 -4.16 -13.84 2.99
N ARG A 50 -4.23 -12.88 2.08
CA ARG A 50 -4.33 -11.45 2.42
C ARG A 50 -5.68 -11.12 3.09
N GLU A 51 -6.78 -11.71 2.61
CA GLU A 51 -8.09 -11.56 3.22
C GLU A 51 -8.09 -12.00 4.69
N MET A 52 -7.52 -13.16 4.97
CA MET A 52 -7.38 -13.66 6.34
C MET A 52 -6.67 -12.67 7.27
N ILE A 53 -5.61 -12.02 6.79
CA ILE A 53 -4.86 -11.04 7.57
C ILE A 53 -5.71 -9.78 7.81
N VAL A 54 -6.22 -9.14 6.75
CA VAL A 54 -6.91 -7.84 6.87
C VAL A 54 -8.26 -7.94 7.58
N THR A 55 -8.86 -9.15 7.65
CA THR A 55 -10.12 -9.39 8.36
C THR A 55 -9.92 -9.90 9.78
N THR A 56 -8.69 -9.98 10.27
CA THR A 56 -8.41 -10.42 11.64
C THR A 56 -9.07 -9.48 12.65
N ALA A 57 -9.93 -10.05 13.49
CA ALA A 57 -10.67 -9.29 14.50
C ALA A 57 -9.71 -8.56 15.45
N GLY A 58 -9.94 -7.27 15.64
CA GLY A 58 -9.14 -6.46 16.56
C GLY A 58 -7.78 -6.02 15.99
N LEU A 59 -7.47 -6.29 14.72
CA LEU A 59 -6.20 -5.88 14.10
C LEU A 59 -5.89 -4.40 14.33
N GLY A 60 -6.86 -3.50 14.15
CA GLY A 60 -6.70 -2.05 14.36
C GLY A 60 -6.43 -1.63 15.81
N LYS A 61 -6.54 -2.55 16.79
CA LYS A 61 -6.13 -2.26 18.18
C LYS A 61 -4.61 -2.34 18.36
N CYS A 62 -3.91 -3.09 17.51
CA CYS A 62 -2.47 -3.32 17.62
C CYS A 62 -1.69 -2.75 16.45
N VAL A 63 -2.37 -2.40 15.33
CA VAL A 63 -1.76 -1.96 14.09
C VAL A 63 -2.30 -0.59 13.70
N SER A 64 -1.41 0.37 13.47
CA SER A 64 -1.72 1.73 13.02
C SER A 64 -1.63 1.89 11.51
N GLY A 65 -0.76 1.11 10.86
CA GLY A 65 -0.57 1.15 9.41
C GLY A 65 -0.17 -0.21 8.85
N ALA A 66 -0.53 -0.47 7.59
CA ALA A 66 -0.19 -1.70 6.89
C ALA A 66 0.47 -1.41 5.54
N ILE A 67 1.64 -1.99 5.30
CA ILE A 67 2.36 -1.86 4.03
C ILE A 67 1.90 -2.99 3.11
N LEU A 68 1.33 -2.65 1.97
CA LEU A 68 0.75 -3.58 1.01
C LEU A 68 1.65 -3.75 -0.22
N TYR A 69 1.55 -4.90 -0.87
CA TYR A 69 2.11 -5.10 -2.20
C TYR A 69 1.15 -4.59 -3.27
N ASP A 70 1.64 -4.27 -4.48
CA ASP A 70 0.83 -3.69 -5.57
C ASP A 70 -0.35 -4.60 -5.98
N GLU A 71 -0.18 -5.93 -6.00
CA GLU A 71 -1.28 -6.87 -6.21
C GLU A 71 -2.32 -6.74 -5.10
N THR A 72 -1.88 -6.67 -3.85
CA THR A 72 -2.74 -6.68 -2.66
C THR A 72 -3.60 -5.43 -2.52
N ILE A 73 -3.04 -4.26 -2.80
CA ILE A 73 -3.76 -2.99 -2.69
C ILE A 73 -4.92 -2.88 -3.69
N ARG A 74 -4.89 -3.71 -4.76
CA ARG A 74 -5.94 -3.78 -5.80
C ARG A 74 -6.94 -4.90 -5.56
N GLN A 75 -6.69 -5.76 -4.58
CA GLN A 75 -7.54 -6.92 -4.28
C GLN A 75 -8.71 -6.56 -3.36
N GLN A 76 -9.66 -7.47 -3.32
CA GLN A 76 -10.87 -7.35 -2.54
C GLN A 76 -11.23 -8.68 -1.86
N LYS A 77 -12.04 -8.59 -0.83
CA LYS A 77 -12.66 -9.74 -0.16
C LYS A 77 -13.52 -10.53 -1.13
N SER A 78 -13.91 -11.73 -0.71
CA SER A 78 -14.86 -12.57 -1.42
C SER A 78 -16.23 -11.90 -1.65
N ASP A 79 -16.63 -10.94 -0.82
CA ASP A 79 -17.86 -10.16 -0.94
C ASP A 79 -17.72 -8.89 -1.81
N GLY A 80 -16.55 -8.66 -2.42
CA GLY A 80 -16.25 -7.50 -3.26
C GLY A 80 -15.76 -6.26 -2.51
N THR A 81 -15.61 -6.30 -1.19
CA THR A 81 -15.09 -5.15 -0.42
C THR A 81 -13.58 -5.02 -0.63
N PRO A 82 -13.06 -3.87 -1.12
CA PRO A 82 -11.63 -3.65 -1.29
C PRO A 82 -10.85 -3.80 0.02
N PHE A 83 -9.68 -4.43 0.00
CA PHE A 83 -8.83 -4.57 1.20
C PHE A 83 -8.45 -3.24 1.82
N VAL A 84 -8.20 -2.23 0.99
CA VAL A 84 -7.94 -0.85 1.43
C VAL A 84 -9.10 -0.32 2.29
N LYS A 85 -10.35 -0.56 1.88
CA LYS A 85 -11.52 -0.14 2.66
C LYS A 85 -11.60 -0.88 3.99
N VAL A 86 -11.34 -2.18 4.01
CA VAL A 86 -11.33 -2.98 5.25
C VAL A 86 -10.32 -2.43 6.25
N LEU A 87 -9.12 -2.08 5.79
CA LEU A 87 -8.07 -1.49 6.64
C LEU A 87 -8.49 -0.12 7.18
N ILE A 88 -9.02 0.76 6.32
CA ILE A 88 -9.48 2.10 6.71
C ILE A 88 -10.61 2.01 7.74
N ASP A 89 -11.59 1.14 7.52
CA ASP A 89 -12.72 0.91 8.44
C ASP A 89 -12.23 0.38 9.81
N ALA A 90 -11.11 -0.33 9.84
CA ALA A 90 -10.45 -0.80 11.07
C ALA A 90 -9.53 0.27 11.72
N GLY A 91 -9.46 1.49 11.16
CA GLY A 91 -8.59 2.56 11.65
C GLY A 91 -7.10 2.36 11.31
N ILE A 92 -6.79 1.55 10.29
CA ILE A 92 -5.42 1.24 9.86
C ILE A 92 -5.11 2.04 8.59
N ILE A 93 -3.98 2.75 8.57
CA ILE A 93 -3.53 3.53 7.42
C ILE A 93 -2.90 2.58 6.39
N PRO A 94 -3.47 2.47 5.17
CA PRO A 94 -2.87 1.66 4.12
C PRO A 94 -1.65 2.36 3.52
N GLY A 95 -0.55 1.63 3.40
CA GLY A 95 0.67 2.01 2.71
C GLY A 95 0.97 1.06 1.55
N ILE A 96 1.94 1.41 0.73
CA ILE A 96 2.38 0.58 -0.40
C ILE A 96 3.89 0.42 -0.42
N LYS A 97 4.34 -0.77 -0.80
CA LYS A 97 5.74 -1.05 -1.12
C LYS A 97 6.20 -0.22 -2.32
N VAL A 98 7.18 0.65 -2.07
CA VAL A 98 7.73 1.54 -3.12
C VAL A 98 9.03 1.01 -3.72
N ASP A 99 9.76 0.15 -3.02
CA ASP A 99 11.03 -0.38 -3.50
C ASP A 99 10.85 -1.47 -4.57
N ALA A 100 11.85 -1.59 -5.44
CA ALA A 100 12.02 -2.62 -6.47
C ALA A 100 13.06 -3.69 -6.08
N GLY A 101 13.45 -3.74 -4.81
CA GLY A 101 14.42 -4.67 -4.27
C GLY A 101 15.86 -4.13 -4.26
N ALA A 102 16.73 -4.89 -3.60
CA ALA A 102 18.14 -4.57 -3.48
C ALA A 102 18.93 -5.13 -4.66
N LYS A 103 19.77 -4.31 -5.28
CA LYS A 103 20.69 -4.64 -6.38
C LYS A 103 22.14 -4.48 -5.92
N GLU A 104 23.07 -5.19 -6.55
CA GLU A 104 24.49 -5.00 -6.31
C GLU A 104 24.92 -3.58 -6.68
N LEU A 105 25.63 -2.92 -5.78
CA LEU A 105 26.18 -1.59 -6.01
C LEU A 105 27.38 -1.68 -6.96
N ALA A 106 27.30 -0.98 -8.10
CA ALA A 106 28.37 -0.98 -9.08
C ALA A 106 29.69 -0.47 -8.48
N GLY A 107 30.78 -1.22 -8.69
CA GLY A 107 32.10 -0.91 -8.17
C GLY A 107 32.34 -1.25 -6.68
N HIS A 108 31.34 -1.78 -5.98
CA HIS A 108 31.44 -2.15 -4.56
C HIS A 108 30.94 -3.57 -4.31
N PRO A 109 31.73 -4.59 -4.58
CA PRO A 109 31.33 -5.98 -4.42
C PRO A 109 30.85 -6.29 -3.00
N GLY A 110 29.67 -6.90 -2.88
CA GLY A 110 29.07 -7.24 -1.59
C GLY A 110 28.21 -6.14 -0.97
N GLU A 111 28.24 -4.93 -1.52
CA GLU A 111 27.31 -3.86 -1.11
C GLU A 111 26.08 -3.80 -2.03
N LYS A 112 24.96 -3.31 -1.50
CA LYS A 112 23.69 -3.24 -2.23
C LYS A 112 23.05 -1.86 -2.12
N VAL A 113 22.36 -1.50 -3.17
CA VAL A 113 21.48 -0.32 -3.23
C VAL A 113 20.05 -0.75 -3.43
N THR A 114 19.12 -0.12 -2.74
CA THR A 114 17.67 -0.34 -2.94
C THR A 114 17.17 0.57 -4.04
N GLU A 115 16.60 -0.02 -5.08
CA GLU A 115 15.96 0.69 -6.19
C GLU A 115 14.45 0.87 -5.95
N GLY A 116 13.76 1.69 -6.76
CA GLY A 116 12.31 1.84 -6.73
C GLY A 116 11.78 3.25 -6.94
N LEU A 117 12.66 4.25 -7.11
CA LEU A 117 12.24 5.64 -7.34
C LEU A 117 11.85 5.91 -8.80
N ASP A 118 12.45 5.17 -9.74
CA ASP A 118 12.16 5.35 -11.16
C ASP A 118 10.71 4.97 -11.49
N GLY A 119 9.98 5.89 -12.11
CA GLY A 119 8.57 5.73 -12.45
C GLY A 119 7.63 5.65 -11.24
N LEU A 120 8.09 5.93 -10.01
CA LEU A 120 7.29 5.81 -8.80
C LEU A 120 6.05 6.72 -8.84
N ARG A 121 6.17 7.93 -9.33
CA ARG A 121 5.05 8.87 -9.45
C ARG A 121 3.91 8.29 -10.29
N ASP A 122 4.23 7.75 -11.47
CA ASP A 122 3.25 7.18 -12.39
C ASP A 122 2.61 5.91 -11.82
N ARG A 123 3.39 5.13 -11.07
CA ARG A 123 2.88 3.95 -10.36
C ARG A 123 1.93 4.30 -9.22
N LEU A 124 2.17 5.40 -8.51
CA LEU A 124 1.34 5.82 -7.38
C LEU A 124 0.10 6.61 -7.79
N ALA A 125 0.11 7.32 -8.92
CA ALA A 125 -1.00 8.17 -9.35
C ALA A 125 -2.37 7.45 -9.38
N PRO A 126 -2.52 6.23 -9.95
CA PRO A 126 -3.79 5.50 -9.94
C PRO A 126 -4.25 5.10 -8.53
N LEU A 127 -3.32 4.89 -7.60
CA LEU A 127 -3.63 4.48 -6.24
C LEU A 127 -4.17 5.64 -5.41
N VAL A 128 -3.66 6.83 -5.60
CA VAL A 128 -4.16 8.05 -4.93
C VAL A 128 -5.61 8.29 -5.32
N CYS A 129 -5.96 8.16 -6.59
CA CYS A 129 -7.35 8.32 -7.07
C CYS A 129 -8.30 7.29 -6.43
N ASN A 130 -7.86 6.06 -6.24
CA ASN A 130 -8.66 5.01 -5.60
C ASN A 130 -8.84 5.23 -4.09
N LEU A 131 -7.82 5.73 -3.41
CA LEU A 131 -7.87 6.06 -1.98
C LEU A 131 -8.80 7.26 -1.73
N ASP A 132 -8.79 8.26 -2.60
CA ASP A 132 -9.68 9.42 -2.51
C ASP A 132 -11.16 9.03 -2.70
N SER A 133 -11.43 8.06 -3.56
CA SER A 133 -12.81 7.56 -3.73
C SER A 133 -13.36 6.88 -2.46
N SER A 134 -12.48 6.30 -1.63
CA SER A 134 -12.84 5.70 -0.33
C SER A 134 -12.92 6.74 0.80
N ARG A 135 -12.30 7.91 0.61
CA ARG A 135 -12.31 9.06 1.54
C ARG A 135 -13.39 10.09 1.24
N ARG A 136 -14.35 9.84 0.35
CA ARG A 136 -15.40 10.79 -0.07
C ARG A 136 -16.28 11.35 1.06
N HIS A 137 -16.02 11.00 2.30
CA HIS A 137 -16.65 11.63 3.46
C HIS A 137 -15.77 12.69 4.18
N ILE A 138 -14.54 12.97 3.71
CA ILE A 138 -13.64 13.92 4.39
C ILE A 138 -13.18 15.09 3.49
N CYS A 139 -13.35 15.03 2.18
CA CYS A 139 -12.96 16.12 1.28
C CYS A 139 -14.10 16.48 0.31
N GLU A 140 -15.03 17.32 0.77
CA GLU A 140 -15.82 18.19 -0.10
C GLU A 140 -14.91 19.30 -0.65
N ASN A 141 -14.12 19.02 -1.67
CA ASN A 141 -13.62 20.05 -2.59
C ASN A 141 -13.02 19.35 -3.81
N ARG A 142 -13.89 19.18 -4.80
CA ARG A 142 -13.61 18.56 -6.10
C ARG A 142 -12.91 19.50 -7.10
N GLU A 143 -12.38 20.65 -6.69
CA GLU A 143 -11.88 21.67 -7.63
C GLU A 143 -10.36 21.67 -7.87
N THR A 144 -9.58 20.83 -7.21
CA THR A 144 -8.11 20.87 -7.33
C THR A 144 -7.47 19.77 -8.18
N CYS A 145 -8.23 18.85 -8.74
CA CYS A 145 -7.68 17.80 -9.62
C CYS A 145 -7.88 18.03 -11.13
N GLN A 146 -8.44 19.17 -11.56
CA GLN A 146 -8.79 19.39 -12.96
C GLN A 146 -8.16 20.60 -13.65
N ASN A 147 -7.17 21.27 -13.08
CA ASN A 147 -6.56 22.44 -13.73
C ASN A 147 -5.03 22.38 -13.73
N ASP A 148 -4.45 21.44 -14.44
CA ASP A 148 -3.06 21.54 -14.93
C ASP A 148 -2.90 20.98 -16.37
N ASP A 149 -3.94 21.08 -17.17
CA ASP A 149 -3.84 20.88 -18.61
C ASP A 149 -4.13 22.20 -19.34
N GLY A 150 -3.07 22.83 -19.84
CA GLY A 150 -3.19 23.68 -21.02
C GLY A 150 -3.21 25.17 -20.79
N GLY A 151 -2.07 25.78 -20.77
CA GLY A 151 -1.85 27.21 -20.94
C GLY A 151 -0.63 27.49 -21.80
N HIS A 152 -0.62 26.97 -23.01
CA HIS A 152 0.29 27.44 -24.04
C HIS A 152 -0.39 28.62 -24.75
N VAL A 153 -0.01 29.84 -24.47
CA VAL A 153 -0.33 30.98 -25.32
C VAL A 153 0.87 31.91 -25.41
N ARG A 154 1.46 31.93 -26.62
CA ARG A 154 2.19 32.97 -27.39
C ARG A 154 3.42 33.59 -26.77
#